data_8e113d754c40ce8bbe6eda9600faa8bf
#
_entry.id   8e113d754c40ce8bbe6eda9600faa8bf
#
_cell.length_a   1.000
_cell.length_b   1.000
_cell.length_c   1.000
_cell.angle_alpha   90.00
_cell.angle_beta   90.00
_cell.angle_gamma   90.00
#
_symmetry.space_group_name_H-M   'P 1'
#
loop_
_entity.id
_entity.type
_entity.pdbx_description
1 polymer ?
#
loop_
_entity_poly.entity_id
_entity_poly.type
_entity_poly.pdbx_seq_one_letter_code
_entity_poly.pdbx_strand_id
1 'polypeptide(L)'
;MTTAPSQPSTPTPASAPAPAALRTARRRDRRVYTRSRPVLFALLAATRRRAVTRVGGTVLVHGTGPCREALTRVPLDRAAPGTTGGAARELSTGGALFDQEGAGHRATRRAVADGLGAAGVERLRPVWREVLERRLAPLGAAREVDLVPLAREMAGATVRALLGGTAAGPEEIAGAAADAAATAVRDHLPGPRPPGTARAAREAAARLEALLAPVSGTAADPALRAVLAVAAVNTTVAALPRAAAWCADAGLWEQAADDGLRPALADELLRVLAPSPLLPRVAAADARLGGCPVRAGDRLVLVVRHAARAHDRPPDARAPAPAAAARLVFGAGAHACPGARLARAQLDDLLAALAAHRPAVLRARADRRAALPGWRSLTVRATAGPGRREVR
;
A
#
# COMPACT_ATOMS: atom_id res chain seq x y z
N MET A 1 -46.18 -15.92 42.66
CA MET A 1 -45.93 -15.09 41.47
C MET A 1 -44.44 -15.20 41.18
N THR A 2 -44.09 -16.08 40.26
CA THR A 2 -42.69 -16.40 39.90
C THR A 2 -42.32 -15.60 38.63
N THR A 3 -41.47 -14.62 38.78
CA THR A 3 -40.95 -13.82 37.64
C THR A 3 -39.97 -14.65 36.83
N ALA A 4 -40.30 -14.87 35.55
CA ALA A 4 -39.41 -15.52 34.59
C ALA A 4 -38.20 -14.62 34.28
N PRO A 5 -36.96 -15.20 34.11
CA PRO A 5 -35.80 -14.42 33.73
C PRO A 5 -35.89 -13.97 32.26
N SER A 6 -35.67 -12.67 32.04
CA SER A 6 -35.56 -12.07 30.70
C SER A 6 -34.39 -12.69 29.93
N GLN A 7 -34.68 -13.28 28.78
CA GLN A 7 -33.64 -13.78 27.86
C GLN A 7 -32.78 -12.60 27.30
N PRO A 8 -31.46 -12.76 27.22
CA PRO A 8 -30.62 -11.77 26.58
C PRO A 8 -30.96 -11.71 25.08
N SER A 9 -31.26 -10.51 24.59
CA SER A 9 -31.50 -10.22 23.19
C SER A 9 -30.27 -10.60 22.37
N THR A 10 -30.40 -11.57 21.47
CA THR A 10 -29.40 -11.92 20.47
C THR A 10 -29.10 -10.68 19.62
N PRO A 11 -27.81 -10.28 19.45
CA PRO A 11 -27.47 -9.17 18.60
C PRO A 11 -27.89 -9.48 17.16
N THR A 12 -28.68 -8.61 16.56
CA THR A 12 -29.06 -8.68 15.14
C THR A 12 -27.80 -8.73 14.28
N PRO A 13 -27.64 -9.71 13.38
CA PRO A 13 -26.46 -9.78 12.53
C PRO A 13 -26.38 -8.50 11.68
N ALA A 14 -25.27 -7.76 11.82
CA ALA A 14 -25.02 -6.55 11.08
C ALA A 14 -25.13 -6.84 9.58
N SER A 15 -26.00 -6.11 8.91
CA SER A 15 -26.39 -6.29 7.52
C SER A 15 -25.20 -6.12 6.57
N ALA A 16 -25.13 -6.92 5.50
CA ALA A 16 -24.14 -6.74 4.43
C ALA A 16 -24.24 -5.33 3.81
N PRO A 17 -23.14 -4.71 3.37
CA PRO A 17 -23.15 -3.38 2.78
C PRO A 17 -24.15 -3.26 1.62
N ALA A 18 -24.95 -2.20 1.61
CA ALA A 18 -25.93 -1.98 0.56
C ALA A 18 -25.26 -1.87 -0.82
N PRO A 19 -25.83 -2.41 -1.90
CA PRO A 19 -25.23 -2.37 -3.24
C PRO A 19 -24.89 -0.96 -3.73
N ALA A 20 -25.65 0.06 -3.34
CA ALA A 20 -25.39 1.47 -3.67
C ALA A 20 -24.12 1.99 -2.98
N ALA A 21 -23.91 1.67 -1.72
CA ALA A 21 -22.73 2.02 -0.93
C ALA A 21 -21.46 1.41 -1.55
N LEU A 22 -21.50 0.13 -1.92
CA LEU A 22 -20.39 -0.55 -2.60
C LEU A 22 -20.09 0.07 -3.97
N ARG A 23 -21.09 0.51 -4.73
CA ARG A 23 -20.86 1.22 -5.99
C ARG A 23 -20.16 2.56 -5.78
N THR A 24 -20.54 3.30 -4.73
CA THR A 24 -19.91 4.57 -4.35
C THR A 24 -18.44 4.37 -4.00
N ALA A 25 -18.12 3.41 -3.12
CA ALA A 25 -16.76 3.07 -2.74
C ALA A 25 -15.90 2.67 -3.95
N ARG A 26 -16.41 1.77 -4.80
CA ARG A 26 -15.71 1.35 -6.03
C ARG A 26 -15.48 2.50 -7.00
N ARG A 27 -16.48 3.38 -7.18
CA ARG A 27 -16.37 4.54 -8.07
C ARG A 27 -15.32 5.53 -7.56
N ARG A 28 -15.28 5.78 -6.25
CA ARG A 28 -14.27 6.64 -5.63
C ARG A 28 -12.89 6.03 -5.78
N ASP A 29 -12.68 4.78 -5.38
CA ASP A 29 -11.38 4.11 -5.50
C ASP A 29 -10.88 4.06 -6.96
N ARG A 30 -11.76 3.80 -7.93
CA ARG A 30 -11.39 3.80 -9.35
C ARG A 30 -10.85 5.15 -9.83
N ARG A 31 -11.29 6.28 -9.24
CA ARG A 31 -10.82 7.62 -9.64
C ARG A 31 -9.31 7.79 -9.44
N VAL A 32 -8.68 7.16 -8.45
CA VAL A 32 -7.23 7.30 -8.25
C VAL A 32 -6.45 6.70 -9.42
N TYR A 33 -6.93 5.62 -10.01
CA TYR A 33 -6.32 4.96 -11.17
C TYR A 33 -6.59 5.73 -12.46
N THR A 34 -7.85 6.06 -12.72
CA THR A 34 -8.25 6.73 -13.96
C THR A 34 -7.77 8.18 -14.04
N ARG A 35 -7.47 8.82 -12.91
CA ARG A 35 -6.91 10.17 -12.88
C ARG A 35 -5.39 10.19 -12.94
N SER A 36 -4.73 9.13 -12.45
CA SER A 36 -3.27 9.05 -12.51
C SER A 36 -2.77 8.61 -13.90
N ARG A 37 -3.29 7.52 -14.45
CA ARG A 37 -2.85 6.92 -15.73
C ARG A 37 -4.02 6.28 -16.48
N PRO A 38 -4.89 7.09 -17.11
CA PRO A 38 -6.15 6.61 -17.67
C PRO A 38 -5.95 5.55 -18.75
N VAL A 39 -5.05 5.79 -19.70
CA VAL A 39 -4.81 4.89 -20.83
C VAL A 39 -4.26 3.53 -20.36
N LEU A 40 -3.26 3.55 -19.47
CA LEU A 40 -2.66 2.33 -18.92
C LEU A 40 -3.72 1.46 -18.22
N PHE A 41 -4.49 2.04 -17.30
CA PHE A 41 -5.48 1.27 -16.55
C PHE A 41 -6.68 0.85 -17.40
N ALA A 42 -7.03 1.59 -18.47
CA ALA A 42 -8.03 1.15 -19.44
C ALA A 42 -7.55 -0.08 -20.24
N LEU A 43 -6.31 -0.05 -20.73
CA LEU A 43 -5.69 -1.20 -21.43
C LEU A 43 -5.62 -2.45 -20.55
N LEU A 44 -5.17 -2.29 -19.31
CA LEU A 44 -5.11 -3.40 -18.35
C LEU A 44 -6.50 -3.95 -18.03
N ALA A 45 -7.52 -3.10 -17.94
CA ALA A 45 -8.89 -3.52 -17.73
C ALA A 45 -9.46 -4.29 -18.94
N ALA A 46 -9.12 -3.88 -20.16
CA ALA A 46 -9.56 -4.56 -21.38
C ALA A 46 -8.98 -5.99 -21.52
N THR A 47 -7.74 -6.21 -21.05
CA THR A 47 -7.02 -7.49 -21.15
C THR A 47 -7.28 -8.45 -19.99
N ARG A 48 -7.94 -8.03 -18.92
CA ARG A 48 -8.08 -8.78 -17.65
C ARG A 48 -8.84 -10.09 -17.71
N ARG A 49 -9.62 -10.35 -18.80
CA ARG A 49 -10.40 -11.58 -18.95
C ARG A 49 -9.52 -12.82 -19.13
N ARG A 50 -8.30 -12.65 -19.63
CA ARG A 50 -7.31 -13.71 -19.78
C ARG A 50 -6.32 -13.66 -18.61
N ALA A 51 -6.03 -14.82 -18.03
CA ALA A 51 -5.09 -14.91 -16.91
C ALA A 51 -3.68 -14.43 -17.29
N VAL A 52 -3.28 -14.66 -18.54
CA VAL A 52 -2.03 -14.21 -19.16
C VAL A 52 -2.32 -13.72 -20.57
N THR A 53 -1.75 -12.58 -20.96
CA THR A 53 -1.89 -12.02 -22.31
C THR A 53 -0.53 -11.50 -22.78
N ARG A 54 -0.08 -11.93 -23.96
CA ARG A 54 1.14 -11.40 -24.58
C ARG A 54 0.79 -10.26 -25.54
N VAL A 55 1.55 -9.18 -25.45
CA VAL A 55 1.48 -8.02 -26.36
C VAL A 55 2.92 -7.67 -26.74
N GLY A 56 3.36 -8.14 -27.92
CA GLY A 56 4.78 -8.03 -28.33
C GLY A 56 5.73 -8.70 -27.33
N GLY A 57 6.77 -8.00 -26.91
CA GLY A 57 7.74 -8.44 -25.88
C GLY A 57 7.24 -8.27 -24.44
N THR A 58 5.96 -7.93 -24.24
CA THR A 58 5.39 -7.75 -22.89
C THR A 58 4.34 -8.81 -22.59
N VAL A 59 4.42 -9.43 -21.43
CA VAL A 59 3.46 -10.40 -20.92
C VAL A 59 2.69 -9.76 -19.74
N LEU A 60 1.39 -9.55 -19.95
CA LEU A 60 0.48 -9.05 -18.92
C LEU A 60 -0.07 -10.23 -18.12
N VAL A 61 0.08 -10.20 -16.79
CA VAL A 61 -0.30 -11.30 -15.90
C VAL A 61 -1.41 -10.83 -14.97
N HIS A 62 -2.63 -11.33 -15.18
CA HIS A 62 -3.84 -10.96 -14.45
C HIS A 62 -4.32 -12.04 -13.48
N GLY A 63 -3.98 -13.31 -13.72
CA GLY A 63 -4.44 -14.43 -12.92
C GLY A 63 -3.67 -14.59 -11.61
N THR A 64 -4.32 -14.99 -10.52
CA THR A 64 -3.70 -15.25 -9.20
C THR A 64 -2.61 -16.33 -9.29
N GLY A 65 -2.91 -17.47 -9.92
CA GLY A 65 -1.95 -18.57 -10.11
C GLY A 65 -0.71 -18.14 -10.91
N PRO A 66 -0.89 -17.67 -12.15
CA PRO A 66 0.23 -17.18 -12.97
C PRO A 66 1.04 -16.06 -12.31
N CYS A 67 0.39 -15.12 -11.58
CA CYS A 67 1.12 -14.07 -10.86
C CYS A 67 2.02 -14.65 -9.77
N ARG A 68 1.52 -15.63 -9.01
CA ARG A 68 2.32 -16.35 -8.01
C ARG A 68 3.45 -17.15 -8.65
N GLU A 69 3.16 -17.86 -9.74
CA GLU A 69 4.14 -18.62 -10.51
C GLU A 69 5.27 -17.73 -11.03
N ALA A 70 4.94 -16.56 -11.59
CA ALA A 70 5.92 -15.56 -12.03
C ALA A 70 6.85 -15.10 -10.90
N LEU A 71 6.33 -14.95 -9.68
CA LEU A 71 7.10 -14.49 -8.52
C LEU A 71 7.96 -15.58 -7.87
N THR A 72 7.64 -16.87 -8.09
CA THR A 72 8.26 -17.98 -7.34
C THR A 72 9.01 -18.98 -8.22
N ARG A 73 8.74 -19.04 -9.53
CA ARG A 73 9.29 -20.07 -10.42
C ARG A 73 9.99 -19.52 -11.65
N VAL A 74 9.55 -18.35 -12.18
CA VAL A 74 10.20 -17.76 -13.35
C VAL A 74 11.51 -17.14 -12.91
N PRO A 75 12.64 -17.44 -13.55
CA PRO A 75 13.90 -16.72 -13.34
C PRO A 75 13.71 -15.25 -13.75
N LEU A 76 14.01 -14.33 -12.85
CA LEU A 76 13.77 -12.90 -13.05
C LEU A 76 15.07 -12.12 -12.96
N ASP A 77 15.35 -11.24 -13.93
CA ASP A 77 16.39 -10.23 -13.80
C ASP A 77 15.90 -9.12 -12.86
N ARG A 78 16.45 -9.10 -11.66
CA ARG A 78 16.06 -8.15 -10.60
C ARG A 78 16.61 -6.76 -10.84
N ALA A 79 17.73 -6.64 -11.56
CA ALA A 79 18.41 -5.38 -11.83
C ALA A 79 18.00 -4.74 -13.16
N ALA A 80 17.18 -5.43 -13.95
CA ALA A 80 16.78 -4.95 -15.28
C ALA A 80 16.12 -3.56 -15.24
N PRO A 81 16.44 -2.67 -16.19
CA PRO A 81 15.80 -1.37 -16.31
C PRO A 81 14.27 -1.48 -16.42
N GLY A 82 13.57 -0.54 -15.80
CA GLY A 82 12.10 -0.51 -15.80
C GLY A 82 11.44 -1.54 -14.88
N THR A 83 12.21 -2.19 -14.00
CA THR A 83 11.70 -3.02 -12.90
C THR A 83 11.78 -2.26 -11.57
N THR A 84 11.16 -2.81 -10.53
CA THR A 84 11.26 -2.25 -9.17
C THR A 84 12.71 -2.30 -8.67
N GLY A 85 13.46 -3.37 -8.97
CA GLY A 85 14.86 -3.50 -8.58
C GLY A 85 15.77 -2.57 -9.39
N GLY A 86 15.54 -2.43 -10.71
CA GLY A 86 16.24 -1.45 -11.52
C GLY A 86 16.06 -0.02 -11.02
N ALA A 87 14.81 0.35 -10.66
CA ALA A 87 14.53 1.65 -10.05
C ALA A 87 15.21 1.83 -8.68
N ALA A 88 15.25 0.79 -7.86
CA ALA A 88 15.97 0.81 -6.58
C ALA A 88 17.48 1.01 -6.78
N ARG A 89 18.06 0.39 -7.80
CA ARG A 89 19.48 0.51 -8.15
C ARG A 89 19.85 1.91 -8.63
N GLU A 90 18.95 2.61 -9.31
CA GLU A 90 19.16 4.00 -9.74
C GLU A 90 18.99 5.01 -8.58
N LEU A 91 18.19 4.65 -7.57
CA LEU A 91 18.06 5.45 -6.36
C LEU A 91 19.25 5.31 -5.40
N SER A 92 20.17 4.38 -5.67
CA SER A 92 21.27 4.06 -4.76
C SER A 92 22.53 3.61 -5.50
N THR A 93 23.69 4.01 -5.01
CA THR A 93 25.00 3.71 -5.63
C THR A 93 25.48 2.27 -5.43
N GLY A 94 24.69 1.34 -4.88
CA GLY A 94 25.22 0.04 -4.49
C GLY A 94 24.28 -1.17 -4.44
N GLY A 95 23.09 -1.07 -4.96
CA GLY A 95 22.11 -2.17 -4.93
C GLY A 95 21.61 -2.51 -3.51
N ALA A 96 20.30 -2.54 -3.33
CA ALA A 96 19.73 -2.79 -2.02
C ALA A 96 18.44 -3.62 -2.12
N LEU A 97 18.42 -4.77 -1.47
CA LEU A 97 17.27 -5.63 -1.22
C LEU A 97 16.43 -6.03 -2.46
N PHE A 98 15.99 -5.05 -3.29
CA PHE A 98 15.06 -5.30 -4.40
C PHE A 98 15.75 -5.81 -5.67
N ASP A 99 17.01 -5.48 -5.89
CA ASP A 99 17.84 -5.90 -7.03
C ASP A 99 18.81 -7.04 -6.66
N GLN A 100 18.89 -7.40 -5.39
CA GLN A 100 19.75 -8.47 -4.89
C GLN A 100 19.12 -9.85 -5.05
N GLU A 101 19.99 -10.87 -5.18
CA GLU A 101 19.62 -12.30 -5.19
C GLU A 101 20.57 -13.14 -4.31
N GLY A 102 20.18 -14.39 -4.09
CA GLY A 102 21.04 -15.38 -3.44
C GLY A 102 21.42 -15.03 -2.00
N ALA A 103 22.71 -15.17 -1.66
CA ALA A 103 23.21 -14.98 -0.30
C ALA A 103 23.15 -13.53 0.17
N GLY A 104 23.47 -12.56 -0.72
CA GLY A 104 23.40 -11.12 -0.43
C GLY A 104 21.99 -10.69 -0.05
N HIS A 105 21.00 -11.08 -0.86
CA HIS A 105 19.59 -10.82 -0.55
C HIS A 105 19.19 -11.42 0.81
N ARG A 106 19.59 -12.67 1.10
CA ARG A 106 19.26 -13.29 2.40
C ARG A 106 19.90 -12.55 3.58
N ALA A 107 21.13 -12.05 3.41
CA ALA A 107 21.81 -11.28 4.46
C ALA A 107 21.09 -9.95 4.71
N THR A 108 20.79 -9.17 3.66
CA THR A 108 20.04 -7.92 3.77
C THR A 108 18.63 -8.14 4.36
N ARG A 109 17.94 -9.23 3.95
CA ARG A 109 16.63 -9.60 4.53
C ARG A 109 16.71 -9.86 6.03
N ARG A 110 17.74 -10.55 6.51
CA ARG A 110 17.96 -10.77 7.94
C ARG A 110 18.22 -9.48 8.69
N ALA A 111 19.04 -8.58 8.13
CA ALA A 111 19.33 -7.29 8.74
C ALA A 111 18.07 -6.41 8.95
N VAL A 112 17.08 -6.49 8.05
CA VAL A 112 15.82 -5.73 8.22
C VAL A 112 14.76 -6.50 9.02
N ALA A 113 14.96 -7.79 9.26
CA ALA A 113 13.95 -8.63 9.94
C ALA A 113 13.70 -8.21 11.38
N ASP A 114 14.72 -7.75 12.11
CA ASP A 114 14.59 -7.31 13.50
C ASP A 114 13.70 -6.08 13.65
N GLY A 115 13.79 -5.14 12.70
CA GLY A 115 12.94 -3.94 12.67
C GLY A 115 11.52 -4.18 12.16
N LEU A 116 11.34 -5.14 11.24
CA LEU A 116 10.07 -5.42 10.55
C LEU A 116 9.39 -6.71 11.01
N GLY A 117 10.01 -7.47 11.91
CA GLY A 117 9.44 -8.63 12.58
C GLY A 117 8.40 -8.25 13.64
N ALA A 118 7.86 -9.25 14.37
CA ALA A 118 6.82 -9.00 15.37
C ALA A 118 7.27 -8.01 16.45
N ALA A 119 8.41 -8.29 17.11
CA ALA A 119 8.95 -7.44 18.18
C ALA A 119 9.34 -6.03 17.65
N GLY A 120 9.90 -5.95 16.43
CA GLY A 120 10.25 -4.67 15.83
C GLY A 120 9.03 -3.81 15.55
N VAL A 121 7.96 -4.39 15.02
CA VAL A 121 6.70 -3.67 14.77
C VAL A 121 6.06 -3.19 16.06
N GLU A 122 6.05 -4.01 17.12
CA GLU A 122 5.51 -3.57 18.43
C GLU A 122 6.34 -2.44 19.07
N ARG A 123 7.67 -2.45 18.91
CA ARG A 123 8.51 -1.31 19.34
C ARG A 123 8.22 -0.01 18.57
N LEU A 124 7.86 -0.11 17.29
CA LEU A 124 7.52 1.04 16.45
C LEU A 124 6.09 1.54 16.67
N ARG A 125 5.20 0.68 17.20
CA ARG A 125 3.76 0.95 17.30
C ARG A 125 3.41 2.24 18.06
N PRO A 126 4.04 2.59 19.19
CA PRO A 126 3.79 3.85 19.87
C PRO A 126 4.02 5.09 18.99
N VAL A 127 5.04 5.05 18.11
CA VAL A 127 5.40 6.17 17.23
C VAL A 127 4.25 6.60 16.33
N TRP A 128 3.61 5.67 15.65
CA TRP A 128 2.50 6.03 14.77
C TRP A 128 1.18 6.20 15.51
N ARG A 129 0.98 5.57 16.67
CA ARG A 129 -0.21 5.79 17.51
C ARG A 129 -0.27 7.20 18.04
N GLU A 130 0.84 7.77 18.47
CA GLU A 130 0.94 9.17 18.87
C GLU A 130 0.50 10.12 17.73
N VAL A 131 0.96 9.86 16.50
CA VAL A 131 0.54 10.64 15.33
C VAL A 131 -0.96 10.49 15.09
N LEU A 132 -1.51 9.25 15.17
CA LEU A 132 -2.95 9.00 14.99
C LEU A 132 -3.77 9.77 16.05
N GLU A 133 -3.42 9.64 17.31
CA GLU A 133 -4.12 10.29 18.42
C GLU A 133 -4.17 11.81 18.22
N ARG A 134 -3.01 12.43 18.01
CA ARG A 134 -2.90 13.87 17.83
C ARG A 134 -3.61 14.38 16.57
N ARG A 135 -3.43 13.70 15.43
CA ARG A 135 -3.99 14.13 14.14
C ARG A 135 -5.48 13.85 14.00
N LEU A 136 -6.04 12.89 14.70
CA LEU A 136 -7.46 12.57 14.68
C LEU A 136 -8.26 13.27 15.79
N ALA A 137 -7.62 13.85 16.79
CA ALA A 137 -8.28 14.59 17.88
C ALA A 137 -9.36 15.60 17.39
N PRO A 138 -9.17 16.33 16.26
CA PRO A 138 -10.21 17.24 15.77
C PRO A 138 -11.53 16.56 15.40
N LEU A 139 -11.53 15.25 15.09
CA LEU A 139 -12.76 14.51 14.78
C LEU A 139 -13.70 14.41 16.00
N GLY A 140 -13.15 14.38 17.23
CA GLY A 140 -13.94 14.39 18.46
C GLY A 140 -14.81 15.64 18.63
N ALA A 141 -14.37 16.76 18.04
CA ALA A 141 -15.13 18.02 17.98
C ALA A 141 -15.85 18.20 16.64
N ALA A 142 -16.11 17.13 15.89
CA ALA A 142 -16.72 17.12 14.56
C ALA A 142 -16.04 18.07 13.55
N ARG A 143 -14.75 18.37 13.73
CA ARG A 143 -13.96 19.16 12.78
C ARG A 143 -13.44 18.27 11.65
N GLU A 144 -13.07 18.90 10.54
CA GLU A 144 -12.54 18.23 9.37
C GLU A 144 -11.08 17.82 9.56
N VAL A 145 -10.70 16.64 9.05
CA VAL A 145 -9.32 16.15 9.02
C VAL A 145 -8.97 15.68 7.62
N ASP A 146 -7.81 16.10 7.09
CA ASP A 146 -7.24 15.53 5.87
C ASP A 146 -6.33 14.35 6.24
N LEU A 147 -6.68 13.15 5.77
CA LEU A 147 -5.97 11.91 6.07
C LEU A 147 -4.67 11.73 5.27
N VAL A 148 -4.40 12.55 4.25
CA VAL A 148 -3.15 12.41 3.47
C VAL A 148 -1.95 12.98 4.23
N PRO A 149 -1.98 14.20 4.81
CA PRO A 149 -0.92 14.68 5.70
C PRO A 149 -0.71 13.75 6.91
N LEU A 150 -1.79 13.24 7.51
CA LEU A 150 -1.70 12.25 8.59
C LEU A 150 -0.89 11.02 8.16
N ALA A 151 -1.24 10.41 7.01
CA ALA A 151 -0.54 9.22 6.50
C ALA A 151 0.93 9.52 6.16
N ARG A 152 1.24 10.71 5.66
CA ARG A 152 2.63 11.14 5.39
C ARG A 152 3.44 11.23 6.68
N GLU A 153 2.91 11.94 7.67
CA GLU A 153 3.60 12.09 8.95
C GLU A 153 3.79 10.74 9.65
N MET A 154 2.74 9.91 9.67
CA MET A 154 2.80 8.58 10.25
C MET A 154 3.88 7.70 9.57
N ALA A 155 3.94 7.71 8.24
CA ALA A 155 4.93 6.97 7.48
C ALA A 155 6.36 7.52 7.72
N GLY A 156 6.53 8.84 7.71
CA GLY A 156 7.82 9.49 7.96
C GLY A 156 8.33 9.24 9.38
N ALA A 157 7.47 9.37 10.39
CA ALA A 157 7.81 9.07 11.79
C ALA A 157 8.23 7.61 11.97
N THR A 158 7.49 6.69 11.35
CA THR A 158 7.82 5.26 11.38
C THR A 158 9.17 4.98 10.71
N VAL A 159 9.43 5.56 9.53
CA VAL A 159 10.73 5.42 8.83
C VAL A 159 11.86 5.99 9.68
N ARG A 160 11.69 7.17 10.25
CA ARG A 160 12.68 7.81 11.13
C ARG A 160 13.04 6.90 12.30
N ALA A 161 12.04 6.34 12.98
CA ALA A 161 12.25 5.43 14.11
C ALA A 161 12.88 4.09 13.67
N LEU A 162 12.42 3.50 12.56
CA LEU A 162 12.97 2.25 12.00
C LEU A 162 14.45 2.37 11.65
N LEU A 163 14.89 3.55 11.19
CA LEU A 163 16.27 3.81 10.77
C LEU A 163 17.18 4.31 11.90
N GLY A 164 16.73 4.28 13.14
CA GLY A 164 17.54 4.68 14.32
C GLY A 164 17.65 6.19 14.52
N GLY A 165 16.75 6.98 13.93
CA GLY A 165 16.73 8.44 14.00
C GLY A 165 17.49 9.12 12.86
N THR A 166 17.02 10.32 12.52
CA THR A 166 17.63 11.24 11.56
C THR A 166 17.40 12.67 12.05
N ALA A 167 18.17 13.64 11.59
CA ALA A 167 17.95 15.05 11.93
C ALA A 167 16.68 15.62 11.28
N ALA A 168 16.27 15.04 10.13
CA ALA A 168 15.10 15.50 9.40
C ALA A 168 13.78 15.14 10.09
N GLY A 169 12.78 16.01 9.90
CA GLY A 169 11.42 15.77 10.40
C GLY A 169 10.64 14.71 9.61
N PRO A 170 9.60 14.10 10.22
CA PRO A 170 8.80 13.06 9.56
C PRO A 170 8.18 13.49 8.23
N GLU A 171 7.63 14.70 8.14
CA GLU A 171 6.99 15.22 6.93
C GLU A 171 8.01 15.50 5.81
N GLU A 172 9.21 15.93 6.17
CA GLU A 172 10.31 16.20 5.26
C GLU A 172 10.82 14.89 4.64
N ILE A 173 11.04 13.85 5.46
CA ILE A 173 11.39 12.50 5.00
C ILE A 173 10.32 11.96 4.04
N ALA A 174 9.05 12.08 4.44
CA ALA A 174 7.94 11.59 3.63
C ALA A 174 7.83 12.34 2.28
N GLY A 175 8.06 13.66 2.28
CA GLY A 175 8.09 14.48 1.07
C GLY A 175 9.21 14.05 0.12
N ALA A 176 10.44 13.95 0.64
CA ALA A 176 11.60 13.53 -0.15
C ALA A 176 11.47 12.10 -0.72
N ALA A 177 10.95 11.15 0.08
CA ALA A 177 10.69 9.79 -0.37
C ALA A 177 9.59 9.73 -1.47
N ALA A 178 8.57 10.58 -1.38
CA ALA A 178 7.55 10.69 -2.41
C ALA A 178 8.10 11.30 -3.71
N ASP A 179 8.93 12.32 -3.62
CA ASP A 179 9.56 12.97 -4.78
C ASP A 179 10.54 12.02 -5.48
N ALA A 180 11.37 11.30 -4.73
CA ALA A 180 12.30 10.30 -5.26
C ALA A 180 11.53 9.19 -6.01
N ALA A 181 10.46 8.66 -5.44
CA ALA A 181 9.64 7.66 -6.11
C ALA A 181 8.94 8.21 -7.36
N ALA A 182 8.39 9.43 -7.31
CA ALA A 182 7.65 10.02 -8.42
C ALA A 182 8.57 10.34 -9.61
N THR A 183 9.80 10.74 -9.35
CA THR A 183 10.82 11.00 -10.40
C THR A 183 11.31 9.69 -11.00
N ALA A 184 11.66 8.68 -10.20
CA ALA A 184 12.05 7.36 -10.66
C ALA A 184 10.97 6.69 -11.53
N VAL A 185 9.70 6.70 -11.10
CA VAL A 185 8.59 6.12 -11.88
C VAL A 185 8.42 6.82 -13.22
N ARG A 186 8.60 8.15 -13.30
CA ARG A 186 8.51 8.89 -14.56
C ARG A 186 9.61 8.50 -15.54
N ASP A 187 10.81 8.22 -15.04
CA ASP A 187 11.93 7.78 -15.87
C ASP A 187 11.75 6.34 -16.41
N HIS A 188 11.03 5.50 -15.69
CA HIS A 188 10.79 4.09 -16.06
C HIS A 188 9.53 3.82 -16.89
N LEU A 189 8.65 4.81 -17.06
CA LEU A 189 7.44 4.62 -17.86
C LEU A 189 7.76 4.63 -19.36
N PRO A 190 7.05 3.78 -20.15
CA PRO A 190 7.12 3.86 -21.58
C PRO A 190 6.55 5.19 -22.10
N GLY A 191 7.25 5.85 -23.01
CA GLY A 191 6.84 7.11 -23.64
C GLY A 191 7.99 8.12 -23.74
N PRO A 192 7.74 9.29 -24.37
CA PRO A 192 8.73 10.33 -24.46
C PRO A 192 9.10 10.86 -23.07
N ARG A 193 10.40 10.90 -22.79
CA ARG A 193 10.94 11.43 -21.53
C ARG A 193 11.20 12.92 -21.69
N PRO A 194 10.64 13.78 -20.83
CA PRO A 194 11.01 15.18 -20.81
C PRO A 194 12.52 15.35 -20.56
N PRO A 195 13.18 16.32 -21.18
CA PRO A 195 14.59 16.63 -20.88
C PRO A 195 14.78 16.87 -19.37
N GLY A 196 15.91 16.36 -18.83
CA GLY A 196 16.24 16.53 -17.41
C GLY A 196 15.59 15.55 -16.43
N THR A 197 14.76 14.59 -16.88
CA THR A 197 14.09 13.63 -15.99
C THR A 197 15.10 12.81 -15.17
N ALA A 198 16.15 12.29 -15.78
CA ALA A 198 17.19 11.52 -15.09
C ALA A 198 17.99 12.38 -14.08
N ARG A 199 18.22 13.65 -14.39
CA ARG A 199 18.86 14.60 -13.47
C ARG A 199 17.97 14.84 -12.25
N ALA A 200 16.68 15.13 -12.47
CA ALA A 200 15.73 15.33 -11.39
C ALA A 200 15.57 14.10 -10.48
N ALA A 201 15.65 12.88 -11.06
CA ALA A 201 15.62 11.63 -10.29
C ALA A 201 16.86 11.51 -9.38
N ARG A 202 18.06 11.81 -9.90
CA ARG A 202 19.29 11.78 -9.11
C ARG A 202 19.30 12.84 -8.00
N GLU A 203 18.86 14.06 -8.29
CA GLU A 203 18.76 15.13 -7.30
C GLU A 203 17.77 14.77 -6.16
N ALA A 204 16.63 14.18 -6.51
CA ALA A 204 15.65 13.72 -5.52
C ALA A 204 16.19 12.57 -4.65
N ALA A 205 16.93 11.62 -5.26
CA ALA A 205 17.60 10.54 -4.54
C ALA A 205 18.67 11.07 -3.56
N ALA A 206 19.56 11.94 -4.04
CA ALA A 206 20.61 12.55 -3.21
C ALA A 206 20.03 13.36 -2.04
N ARG A 207 18.95 14.11 -2.29
CA ARG A 207 18.25 14.81 -1.22
C ARG A 207 17.69 13.85 -0.18
N LEU A 208 17.06 12.75 -0.59
CA LEU A 208 16.53 11.75 0.34
C LEU A 208 17.65 11.12 1.17
N GLU A 209 18.77 10.73 0.54
CA GLU A 209 19.93 10.16 1.23
C GLU A 209 20.48 11.11 2.29
N ALA A 210 20.63 12.40 1.96
CA ALA A 210 21.08 13.42 2.90
C ALA A 210 20.16 13.56 4.13
N LEU A 211 18.82 13.55 3.91
CA LEU A 211 17.83 13.62 4.98
C LEU A 211 17.79 12.36 5.85
N LEU A 212 18.17 11.22 5.30
CA LEU A 212 18.23 9.94 6.00
C LEU A 212 19.58 9.68 6.67
N ALA A 213 20.55 10.61 6.60
CA ALA A 213 21.82 10.47 7.27
C ALA A 213 21.62 10.24 8.78
N PRO A 214 22.34 9.30 9.39
CA PRO A 214 22.20 9.01 10.82
C PRO A 214 22.73 10.17 11.68
N VAL A 215 22.12 10.39 12.83
CA VAL A 215 22.61 11.39 13.80
C VAL A 215 23.89 10.91 14.48
N SER A 216 24.05 9.60 14.69
CA SER A 216 25.21 8.99 15.34
C SER A 216 25.32 7.50 15.00
N GLY A 217 26.55 6.97 15.02
CA GLY A 217 26.85 5.54 14.87
C GLY A 217 27.10 5.05 13.43
N THR A 218 27.50 3.79 13.30
CA THR A 218 27.63 3.10 12.00
C THR A 218 26.26 2.80 11.44
N ALA A 219 25.88 3.52 10.42
CA ALA A 219 24.59 3.35 9.76
C ALA A 219 24.57 2.11 8.87
N ALA A 220 23.38 1.50 8.77
CA ALA A 220 23.08 0.62 7.66
C ALA A 220 23.33 1.35 6.32
N ASP A 221 23.63 0.56 5.28
CA ASP A 221 23.87 1.04 3.92
C ASP A 221 22.90 2.17 3.54
N PRO A 222 23.39 3.36 3.12
CA PRO A 222 22.54 4.48 2.70
C PRO A 222 21.51 4.10 1.64
N ALA A 223 21.90 3.23 0.71
CA ALA A 223 21.02 2.68 -0.32
C ALA A 223 19.84 1.92 0.26
N LEU A 224 20.08 1.05 1.24
CA LEU A 224 19.03 0.31 1.92
C LEU A 224 18.08 1.25 2.68
N ARG A 225 18.62 2.29 3.32
CA ARG A 225 17.82 3.31 4.04
C ARG A 225 16.89 4.03 3.07
N ALA A 226 17.40 4.51 1.94
CA ALA A 226 16.61 5.21 0.92
C ALA A 226 15.51 4.30 0.33
N VAL A 227 15.86 3.07 -0.03
CA VAL A 227 14.91 2.10 -0.58
C VAL A 227 13.81 1.73 0.41
N LEU A 228 14.13 1.53 1.69
CA LEU A 228 13.14 1.29 2.75
C LEU A 228 12.22 2.49 2.96
N ALA A 229 12.77 3.70 2.96
CA ALA A 229 11.98 4.92 3.10
C ALA A 229 11.00 5.10 1.93
N VAL A 230 11.48 4.97 0.69
CA VAL A 230 10.66 5.07 -0.52
C VAL A 230 9.54 4.01 -0.50
N ALA A 231 9.87 2.76 -0.19
CA ALA A 231 8.90 1.67 -0.16
C ALA A 231 7.83 1.87 0.93
N ALA A 232 8.24 2.22 2.15
CA ALA A 232 7.32 2.38 3.28
C ALA A 232 6.41 3.60 3.10
N VAL A 233 6.96 4.76 2.76
CA VAL A 233 6.18 6.01 2.64
C VAL A 233 5.14 5.90 1.52
N ASN A 234 5.55 5.55 0.31
CA ASN A 234 4.64 5.61 -0.84
C ASN A 234 3.49 4.62 -0.72
N THR A 235 3.74 3.41 -0.23
CA THR A 235 2.67 2.40 -0.08
C THR A 235 1.72 2.74 1.07
N THR A 236 2.21 3.26 2.18
CA THR A 236 1.41 3.69 3.33
C THR A 236 0.50 4.87 2.96
N VAL A 237 1.06 5.91 2.32
CA VAL A 237 0.29 7.09 1.87
C VAL A 237 -0.74 6.72 0.81
N ALA A 238 -0.44 5.76 -0.07
CA ALA A 238 -1.40 5.27 -1.05
C ALA A 238 -2.50 4.40 -0.42
N ALA A 239 -2.22 3.64 0.65
CA ALA A 239 -3.15 2.68 1.25
C ALA A 239 -4.10 3.31 2.27
N LEU A 240 -3.56 3.99 3.28
CA LEU A 240 -4.32 4.37 4.47
C LEU A 240 -5.52 5.29 4.20
N PRO A 241 -5.37 6.41 3.45
CA PRO A 241 -6.52 7.26 3.14
C PRO A 241 -7.57 6.56 2.27
N ARG A 242 -7.13 5.66 1.37
CA ARG A 242 -8.04 4.88 0.52
C ARG A 242 -8.82 3.85 1.32
N ALA A 243 -8.20 3.20 2.31
CA ALA A 243 -8.87 2.28 3.22
C ALA A 243 -9.97 2.98 4.02
N ALA A 244 -9.67 4.15 4.60
CA ALA A 244 -10.65 4.97 5.30
C ALA A 244 -11.82 5.37 4.39
N ALA A 245 -11.54 5.77 3.14
CA ALA A 245 -12.59 6.08 2.17
C ALA A 245 -13.48 4.88 1.84
N TRP A 246 -12.92 3.67 1.74
CA TRP A 246 -13.69 2.44 1.56
C TRP A 246 -14.61 2.16 2.75
N CYS A 247 -14.09 2.27 3.98
CA CYS A 247 -14.90 2.08 5.20
C CYS A 247 -16.05 3.08 5.26
N ALA A 248 -15.79 4.35 4.96
CA ALA A 248 -16.80 5.40 4.96
C ALA A 248 -17.87 5.17 3.89
N ASP A 249 -17.46 4.92 2.64
CA ASP A 249 -18.40 4.80 1.52
C ASP A 249 -19.18 3.48 1.52
N ALA A 250 -18.58 2.38 1.99
CA ALA A 250 -19.20 1.06 2.02
C ALA A 250 -19.85 0.70 3.36
N GLY A 251 -19.79 1.57 4.37
CA GLY A 251 -20.40 1.32 5.68
C GLY A 251 -19.70 0.23 6.48
N LEU A 252 -18.36 0.14 6.41
CA LEU A 252 -17.58 -0.93 7.06
C LEU A 252 -17.11 -0.58 8.47
N TRP A 253 -17.58 0.54 9.05
CA TRP A 253 -17.11 0.99 10.37
C TRP A 253 -17.47 0.01 11.50
N GLU A 254 -18.53 -0.78 11.38
CA GLU A 254 -18.86 -1.82 12.35
C GLU A 254 -17.82 -2.95 12.34
N GLN A 255 -17.40 -3.39 11.14
CA GLN A 255 -16.31 -4.38 11.02
C GLN A 255 -14.96 -3.80 11.51
N ALA A 256 -14.75 -2.50 11.32
CA ALA A 256 -13.54 -1.82 11.79
C ALA A 256 -13.53 -1.63 13.32
N ALA A 257 -14.70 -1.49 13.95
CA ALA A 257 -14.84 -1.37 15.41
C ALA A 257 -14.70 -2.72 16.14
N ASP A 258 -14.96 -3.82 15.46
CA ASP A 258 -14.90 -5.16 16.02
C ASP A 258 -13.46 -5.68 16.01
N ASP A 259 -12.87 -5.89 17.19
CA ASP A 259 -11.48 -6.35 17.35
C ASP A 259 -11.21 -7.72 16.71
N GLY A 260 -12.22 -8.58 16.62
CA GLY A 260 -12.12 -9.90 15.98
C GLY A 260 -12.17 -9.82 14.45
N LEU A 261 -12.91 -8.87 13.89
CA LEU A 261 -13.06 -8.70 12.44
C LEU A 261 -12.03 -7.74 11.83
N ARG A 262 -11.57 -6.73 12.58
CA ARG A 262 -10.70 -5.67 12.07
C ARG A 262 -9.42 -6.17 11.40
N PRO A 263 -8.69 -7.17 11.91
CA PRO A 263 -7.50 -7.70 11.22
C PRO A 263 -7.82 -8.31 9.85
N ALA A 264 -8.94 -9.02 9.74
CA ALA A 264 -9.40 -9.57 8.46
C ALA A 264 -9.87 -8.46 7.49
N LEU A 265 -10.52 -7.41 8.02
CA LEU A 265 -10.90 -6.23 7.24
C LEU A 265 -9.66 -5.50 6.69
N ALA A 266 -8.61 -5.36 7.49
CA ALA A 266 -7.37 -4.76 7.06
C ALA A 266 -6.74 -5.54 5.88
N ASP A 267 -6.70 -6.87 5.96
CA ASP A 267 -6.22 -7.72 4.86
C ASP A 267 -7.10 -7.59 3.60
N GLU A 268 -8.42 -7.55 3.74
CA GLU A 268 -9.37 -7.38 2.65
C GLU A 268 -9.26 -5.98 2.00
N LEU A 269 -9.09 -4.94 2.79
CA LEU A 269 -8.84 -3.59 2.28
C LEU A 269 -7.53 -3.53 1.50
N LEU A 270 -6.42 -4.05 2.05
CA LEU A 270 -5.13 -4.09 1.34
C LEU A 270 -5.24 -4.88 0.03
N ARG A 271 -5.99 -5.99 0.01
CA ARG A 271 -6.28 -6.77 -1.19
C ARG A 271 -6.98 -5.94 -2.27
N VAL A 272 -8.04 -5.23 -1.91
CA VAL A 272 -8.83 -4.43 -2.85
C VAL A 272 -8.08 -3.19 -3.33
N LEU A 273 -7.35 -2.54 -2.44
CA LEU A 273 -6.57 -1.35 -2.74
C LEU A 273 -5.36 -1.65 -3.62
N ALA A 274 -4.69 -2.79 -3.38
CA ALA A 274 -3.42 -3.15 -4.02
C ALA A 274 -2.54 -1.89 -4.17
N PRO A 275 -1.93 -1.36 -3.09
CA PRO A 275 -1.23 -0.06 -3.13
C PRO A 275 -0.18 0.02 -4.24
N SER A 276 0.53 -1.09 -4.48
CA SER A 276 1.37 -1.29 -5.67
C SER A 276 0.63 -2.16 -6.69
N PRO A 277 -0.21 -1.57 -7.56
CA PRO A 277 -1.12 -2.32 -8.42
C PRO A 277 -0.41 -3.11 -9.51
N LEU A 278 0.82 -2.74 -9.83
CA LEU A 278 1.66 -3.33 -10.87
C LEU A 278 3.03 -3.67 -10.30
N LEU A 279 3.53 -4.86 -10.65
CA LEU A 279 4.89 -5.27 -10.37
C LEU A 279 5.59 -5.59 -11.69
N PRO A 280 6.34 -4.64 -12.27
CA PRO A 280 7.13 -4.88 -13.48
C PRO A 280 8.31 -5.80 -13.17
N ARG A 281 8.53 -6.78 -14.04
CA ARG A 281 9.65 -7.74 -13.98
C ARG A 281 10.21 -7.96 -15.38
N VAL A 282 11.40 -8.53 -15.46
CA VAL A 282 12.02 -9.00 -16.72
C VAL A 282 12.43 -10.46 -16.51
N ALA A 283 12.15 -11.30 -17.49
CA ALA A 283 12.58 -12.70 -17.46
C ALA A 283 14.08 -12.79 -17.71
N ALA A 284 14.81 -13.50 -16.83
CA ALA A 284 16.24 -13.74 -17.01
C ALA A 284 16.54 -14.93 -17.93
N ALA A 285 15.59 -15.83 -18.09
CA ALA A 285 15.70 -17.03 -18.94
C ALA A 285 14.33 -17.40 -19.51
N ASP A 286 14.35 -18.29 -20.51
CA ASP A 286 13.14 -18.86 -21.08
C ASP A 286 12.34 -19.65 -20.03
N ALA A 287 11.03 -19.49 -20.06
CA ALA A 287 10.12 -20.11 -19.11
C ALA A 287 8.71 -20.30 -19.72
N ARG A 288 7.81 -20.90 -18.98
CA ARG A 288 6.37 -20.92 -19.29
C ARG A 288 5.60 -20.30 -18.13
N LEU A 289 4.55 -19.57 -18.44
CA LEU A 289 3.74 -18.89 -17.44
C LEU A 289 2.26 -19.04 -17.78
N GLY A 290 1.53 -19.82 -17.00
CA GLY A 290 0.12 -20.10 -17.27
C GLY A 290 -0.10 -20.65 -18.67
N GLY A 291 0.79 -21.50 -19.18
CA GLY A 291 0.78 -22.03 -20.53
C GLY A 291 1.39 -21.12 -21.61
N CYS A 292 1.57 -19.82 -21.35
CA CYS A 292 2.19 -18.87 -22.29
C CYS A 292 3.72 -19.01 -22.27
N PRO A 293 4.40 -19.14 -23.42
CA PRO A 293 5.86 -19.13 -23.46
C PRO A 293 6.37 -17.72 -23.09
N VAL A 294 7.43 -17.67 -22.27
CA VAL A 294 8.16 -16.47 -21.84
C VAL A 294 9.60 -16.65 -22.30
N ARG A 295 10.17 -15.65 -22.95
CA ARG A 295 11.57 -15.64 -23.41
C ARG A 295 12.43 -14.79 -22.49
N ALA A 296 13.71 -15.08 -22.43
CA ALA A 296 14.69 -14.21 -21.81
C ALA A 296 14.55 -12.77 -22.36
N GLY A 297 14.57 -11.77 -21.49
CA GLY A 297 14.35 -10.36 -21.85
C GLY A 297 12.87 -9.93 -21.96
N ASP A 298 11.90 -10.84 -21.96
CA ASP A 298 10.49 -10.45 -21.95
C ASP A 298 10.13 -9.65 -20.69
N ARG A 299 9.35 -8.57 -20.90
CA ARG A 299 8.79 -7.80 -19.80
C ARG A 299 7.54 -8.45 -19.26
N LEU A 300 7.52 -8.74 -17.97
CA LEU A 300 6.35 -9.25 -17.26
C LEU A 300 5.72 -8.10 -16.46
N VAL A 301 4.48 -7.76 -16.75
CA VAL A 301 3.70 -6.80 -15.95
C VAL A 301 2.70 -7.58 -15.13
N LEU A 302 3.05 -7.83 -13.86
CA LEU A 302 2.16 -8.52 -12.93
C LEU A 302 1.13 -7.51 -12.41
N VAL A 303 -0.13 -7.69 -12.84
CA VAL A 303 -1.23 -6.80 -12.47
C VAL A 303 -1.83 -7.29 -11.15
N VAL A 304 -1.16 -6.96 -10.04
CA VAL A 304 -1.47 -7.45 -8.69
C VAL A 304 -2.92 -7.15 -8.31
N ARG A 305 -3.43 -5.97 -8.67
CA ARG A 305 -4.83 -5.60 -8.43
C ARG A 305 -5.82 -6.59 -9.05
N HIS A 306 -5.53 -7.11 -10.25
CA HIS A 306 -6.37 -8.12 -10.89
C HIS A 306 -6.14 -9.50 -10.28
N ALA A 307 -4.88 -9.88 -10.08
CA ALA A 307 -4.49 -11.16 -9.49
C ALA A 307 -5.03 -11.33 -8.05
N ALA A 308 -5.13 -10.24 -7.29
CA ALA A 308 -5.79 -10.20 -5.97
C ALA A 308 -7.33 -10.14 -6.05
N ARG A 309 -7.92 -10.21 -7.25
CA ARG A 309 -9.37 -10.20 -7.49
C ARG A 309 -10.08 -8.99 -6.88
N ALA A 310 -9.41 -7.82 -6.87
CA ALA A 310 -9.93 -6.59 -6.30
C ALA A 310 -11.21 -6.06 -7.00
N HIS A 311 -11.39 -6.41 -8.26
CA HIS A 311 -12.53 -6.00 -9.08
C HIS A 311 -13.74 -6.95 -8.95
N ASP A 312 -13.54 -8.19 -8.50
CA ASP A 312 -14.58 -9.21 -8.43
C ASP A 312 -15.45 -9.05 -7.17
N ARG A 313 -14.80 -8.85 -6.02
CA ARG A 313 -15.50 -8.77 -4.74
C ARG A 313 -15.02 -7.59 -3.88
N PRO A 314 -15.96 -6.93 -3.18
CA PRO A 314 -15.63 -5.88 -2.21
C PRO A 314 -14.88 -6.46 -1.00
N PRO A 315 -14.26 -5.61 -0.17
CA PRO A 315 -13.71 -6.04 1.11
C PRO A 315 -14.83 -6.44 2.07
N ASP A 316 -14.66 -7.59 2.72
CA ASP A 316 -15.58 -8.08 3.74
C ASP A 316 -14.83 -9.03 4.70
N ALA A 317 -14.71 -8.62 5.96
CA ALA A 317 -14.04 -9.41 6.99
C ALA A 317 -14.81 -10.69 7.39
N ARG A 318 -16.14 -10.71 7.19
CA ARG A 318 -16.98 -11.87 7.51
C ARG A 318 -16.84 -13.01 6.49
N ALA A 319 -16.43 -12.65 5.26
CA ALA A 319 -16.23 -13.59 4.19
C ALA A 319 -14.94 -13.23 3.41
N PRO A 320 -13.75 -13.37 4.03
CA PRO A 320 -12.50 -12.92 3.42
C PRO A 320 -12.16 -13.73 2.16
N ALA A 321 -11.41 -13.12 1.25
CA ALA A 321 -10.91 -13.82 0.08
C ALA A 321 -9.89 -14.90 0.48
N PRO A 322 -9.71 -15.96 -0.36
CA PRO A 322 -8.68 -16.94 -0.11
C PRO A 322 -7.30 -16.30 0.12
N ALA A 323 -6.56 -16.78 1.12
CA ALA A 323 -5.27 -16.22 1.52
C ALA A 323 -4.27 -16.13 0.35
N ALA A 324 -4.34 -17.04 -0.61
CA ALA A 324 -3.49 -17.03 -1.81
C ALA A 324 -3.72 -15.78 -2.68
N ALA A 325 -4.93 -15.24 -2.72
CA ALA A 325 -5.25 -14.00 -3.42
C ALA A 325 -5.00 -12.77 -2.53
N ALA A 326 -5.43 -12.82 -1.27
CA ALA A 326 -5.31 -11.69 -0.34
C ALA A 326 -3.85 -11.29 -0.09
N ARG A 327 -2.95 -12.27 0.11
CA ARG A 327 -1.53 -12.02 0.40
C ARG A 327 -0.71 -11.60 -0.81
N LEU A 328 -1.24 -11.75 -2.02
CA LEU A 328 -0.48 -11.46 -3.25
C LEU A 328 -0.09 -9.99 -3.38
N VAL A 329 -0.80 -9.09 -2.72
CA VAL A 329 -0.46 -7.65 -2.66
C VAL A 329 0.90 -7.39 -2.00
N PHE A 330 1.38 -8.33 -1.22
CA PHE A 330 2.73 -8.32 -0.62
C PHE A 330 3.76 -9.13 -1.42
N GLY A 331 3.40 -9.59 -2.62
CA GLY A 331 4.23 -10.47 -3.43
C GLY A 331 4.25 -11.91 -2.92
N ALA A 332 5.20 -12.71 -3.43
CA ALA A 332 5.39 -14.11 -3.05
C ALA A 332 6.86 -14.51 -3.15
N GLY A 333 7.22 -15.65 -2.52
CA GLY A 333 8.57 -16.21 -2.56
C GLY A 333 9.57 -15.42 -1.74
N ALA A 334 10.85 -15.54 -2.09
CA ALA A 334 11.97 -14.94 -1.36
C ALA A 334 11.86 -13.40 -1.25
N HIS A 335 11.25 -12.76 -2.24
CA HIS A 335 11.05 -11.31 -2.31
C HIS A 335 9.65 -10.85 -1.86
N ALA A 336 8.93 -11.64 -1.08
CA ALA A 336 7.72 -11.17 -0.43
C ALA A 336 8.03 -9.94 0.46
N CYS A 337 7.08 -9.02 0.57
CA CYS A 337 7.28 -7.75 1.28
C CYS A 337 7.74 -7.97 2.74
N PRO A 338 8.88 -7.44 3.17
CA PRO A 338 9.32 -7.55 4.55
C PRO A 338 8.44 -6.71 5.50
N GLY A 339 7.86 -5.61 5.02
CA GLY A 339 7.01 -4.70 5.77
C GLY A 339 5.53 -5.11 5.85
N ALA A 340 5.17 -6.34 5.44
CA ALA A 340 3.76 -6.76 5.42
C ALA A 340 3.09 -6.71 6.80
N ARG A 341 3.82 -7.07 7.87
CA ARG A 341 3.33 -6.99 9.25
C ARG A 341 3.14 -5.52 9.68
N LEU A 342 4.12 -4.67 9.39
CA LEU A 342 4.05 -3.24 9.68
C LEU A 342 2.83 -2.59 8.99
N ALA A 343 2.65 -2.84 7.69
CA ALA A 343 1.53 -2.28 6.94
C ALA A 343 0.16 -2.70 7.51
N ARG A 344 0.02 -3.96 7.95
CA ARG A 344 -1.20 -4.46 8.60
C ARG A 344 -1.43 -3.79 9.94
N ALA A 345 -0.42 -3.70 10.79
CA ALA A 345 -0.53 -3.09 12.12
C ALA A 345 -0.89 -1.59 12.02
N GLN A 346 -0.27 -0.86 11.09
CA GLN A 346 -0.59 0.54 10.85
C GLN A 346 -2.03 0.74 10.35
N LEU A 347 -2.49 -0.12 9.46
CA LEU A 347 -3.87 -0.05 8.97
C LEU A 347 -4.86 -0.45 10.05
N ASP A 348 -4.59 -1.49 10.82
CA ASP A 348 -5.43 -1.94 11.95
C ASP A 348 -5.61 -0.81 12.97
N ASP A 349 -4.53 -0.18 13.42
CA ASP A 349 -4.58 0.93 14.37
C ASP A 349 -5.31 2.17 13.81
N LEU A 350 -5.12 2.50 12.52
CA LEU A 350 -5.88 3.58 11.86
C LEU A 350 -7.38 3.28 11.83
N LEU A 351 -7.76 2.05 11.48
CA LEU A 351 -9.16 1.63 11.43
C LEU A 351 -9.80 1.66 12.81
N ALA A 352 -9.11 1.19 13.85
CA ALA A 352 -9.55 1.27 15.24
C ALA A 352 -9.81 2.71 15.66
N ALA A 353 -8.84 3.61 15.40
CA ALA A 353 -8.95 5.02 15.77
C ALA A 353 -10.09 5.75 15.02
N LEU A 354 -10.29 5.46 13.73
CA LEU A 354 -11.37 6.06 12.94
C LEU A 354 -12.75 5.48 13.27
N ALA A 355 -12.82 4.21 13.64
CA ALA A 355 -14.11 3.55 13.95
C ALA A 355 -14.87 4.22 15.08
N ALA A 356 -14.17 4.80 16.07
CA ALA A 356 -14.77 5.58 17.14
C ALA A 356 -15.53 6.83 16.63
N HIS A 357 -15.12 7.38 15.49
CA HIS A 357 -15.71 8.59 14.91
C HIS A 357 -16.60 8.32 13.70
N ARG A 358 -16.52 7.13 13.09
CA ARG A 358 -17.27 6.71 11.89
C ARG A 358 -17.29 7.81 10.81
N PRO A 359 -16.17 8.40 10.41
CA PRO A 359 -16.18 9.60 9.60
C PRO A 359 -16.70 9.33 8.18
N ALA A 360 -17.38 10.36 7.61
CA ALA A 360 -17.76 10.40 6.21
C ALA A 360 -16.75 11.18 5.39
N VAL A 361 -16.60 10.83 4.12
CA VAL A 361 -15.73 11.55 3.18
C VAL A 361 -16.44 12.79 2.65
N LEU A 362 -15.88 13.96 2.92
CA LEU A 362 -16.41 15.24 2.41
C LEU A 362 -15.79 15.59 1.05
N ARG A 363 -14.48 15.51 0.94
CA ARG A 363 -13.74 15.89 -0.27
C ARG A 363 -12.63 14.87 -0.56
N ALA A 364 -12.42 14.56 -1.85
CA ALA A 364 -11.34 13.68 -2.30
C ALA A 364 -10.77 14.16 -3.62
N ARG A 365 -9.46 14.40 -3.68
CA ARG A 365 -8.72 14.81 -4.88
C ARG A 365 -7.65 13.79 -5.18
N ALA A 366 -7.68 13.16 -6.35
CA ALA A 366 -6.66 12.19 -6.77
C ALA A 366 -5.33 12.88 -7.03
N ASP A 367 -4.24 12.25 -6.64
CA ASP A 367 -2.89 12.68 -6.99
C ASP A 367 -2.52 12.16 -8.39
N ARG A 368 -2.17 13.08 -9.29
CA ARG A 368 -1.75 12.75 -10.66
C ARG A 368 -0.24 12.61 -10.79
N ARG A 369 0.52 13.04 -9.78
CA ARG A 369 1.99 13.09 -9.79
C ARG A 369 2.63 12.02 -8.93
N ALA A 370 1.87 11.43 -8.01
CA ALA A 370 2.39 10.38 -7.13
C ALA A 370 2.85 9.16 -7.93
N ALA A 371 3.86 8.48 -7.39
CA ALA A 371 4.38 7.23 -7.94
C ALA A 371 3.31 6.13 -7.98
N LEU A 372 2.50 6.05 -6.93
CA LEU A 372 1.42 5.08 -6.76
C LEU A 372 0.04 5.77 -6.80
N PRO A 373 -1.01 5.09 -7.30
CA PRO A 373 -2.37 5.63 -7.29
C PRO A 373 -2.84 5.93 -5.87
N GLY A 374 -3.15 7.20 -5.60
CA GLY A 374 -3.54 7.67 -4.28
C GLY A 374 -4.29 9.00 -4.32
N TRP A 375 -4.57 9.53 -3.14
CA TRP A 375 -5.19 10.83 -2.96
C TRP A 375 -4.13 11.91 -2.74
N ARG A 376 -4.32 13.08 -3.34
CA ARG A 376 -3.60 14.30 -3.00
C ARG A 376 -4.14 14.91 -1.71
N SER A 377 -5.48 14.80 -1.51
CA SER A 377 -6.17 15.16 -0.28
C SER A 377 -7.40 14.28 -0.11
N LEU A 378 -7.71 13.88 1.11
CA LEU A 378 -8.91 13.16 1.51
C LEU A 378 -9.44 13.73 2.82
N THR A 379 -10.38 14.66 2.74
CA THR A 379 -10.98 15.30 3.91
C THR A 379 -12.18 14.50 4.40
N VAL A 380 -12.14 14.19 5.70
CA VAL A 380 -13.21 13.47 6.41
C VAL A 380 -13.71 14.28 7.60
N ARG A 381 -14.92 13.98 8.07
CA ARG A 381 -15.52 14.54 9.30
C ARG A 381 -16.31 13.45 9.99
N ALA A 382 -16.30 13.44 11.32
CA ALA A 382 -17.11 12.54 12.12
C ALA A 382 -18.59 12.69 11.75
N THR A 383 -19.30 11.58 11.59
CA THR A 383 -20.75 11.58 11.50
C THR A 383 -21.31 11.60 12.92
N ALA A 384 -22.35 12.40 13.18
CA ALA A 384 -23.05 12.36 14.45
C ALA A 384 -23.51 10.90 14.68
N GLY A 385 -23.00 10.25 15.72
CA GLY A 385 -23.43 8.91 16.09
C GLY A 385 -24.91 8.93 16.40
N PRO A 386 -25.66 7.80 16.19
CA PRO A 386 -27.03 7.68 16.64
C PRO A 386 -27.09 7.61 18.18
N GLY A 387 -26.80 8.70 18.90
CA GLY A 387 -26.71 8.65 20.34
C GLY A 387 -26.54 9.96 21.11
N ARG A 388 -26.35 11.10 20.45
CA ARG A 388 -26.52 12.39 21.11
C ARG A 388 -27.91 12.95 20.76
N ARG A 389 -28.96 12.44 21.43
CA ARG A 389 -30.15 13.26 21.62
C ARG A 389 -29.68 14.44 22.50
N GLU A 390 -29.80 15.64 21.97
CA GLU A 390 -29.74 16.85 22.76
C GLU A 390 -30.81 16.71 23.87
N VAL A 391 -30.36 16.61 25.12
CA VAL A 391 -31.18 16.89 26.26
C VAL A 391 -31.34 18.40 26.27
N ARG A 392 -32.52 18.86 25.84
CA ARG A 392 -32.97 20.23 26.06
C ARG A 392 -33.38 20.40 27.52
#